data_2eb7d3d1e04b79b8864862648819eac2
#
_entry.id   2eb7d3d1e04b79b8864862648819eac2
#
_cell.length_a   1.000
_cell.length_b   1.000
_cell.length_c   1.000
_cell.angle_alpha   90.00
_cell.angle_beta   90.00
_cell.angle_gamma   90.00
#
_symmetry.space_group_name_H-M   'P 1'
#
loop_
_entity.id
_entity.type
_entity.pdbx_description
1 polymer ?
#
loop_
_entity_poly.entity_id
_entity_poly.type
_entity_poly.pdbx_seq_one_letter_code
_entity_poly.pdbx_strand_id
1 'polypeptide(L)'
;MKGWPGEPDMDYDVLVADGEAAANAGKPITDVIFDFGNVLIYWDPVAVLIPRYSQKTIDEFLDNDISGFYDVNDLMDGGTSTDEAIANMRRDKGDKWADILDYYIKNFRDSLTGIVPGARVLVNDLKAAGIGVWGLSNW
;
A
#
# COMPACT_ATOMS: atom_id res chain seq x y z
N MET A 1 4.44 -16.13 -8.63
CA MET A 1 4.10 -14.72 -8.93
C MET A 1 5.39 -13.92 -8.88
N LYS A 2 5.74 -13.12 -9.88
CA LYS A 2 6.94 -12.28 -9.80
C LYS A 2 6.59 -11.11 -8.89
N GLY A 3 7.34 -10.96 -7.80
CA GLY A 3 7.31 -9.77 -6.94
C GLY A 3 7.72 -8.51 -7.69
N TRP A 4 7.56 -7.37 -7.05
CA TRP A 4 7.94 -6.06 -7.59
C TRP A 4 9.44 -6.00 -7.91
N PRO A 5 9.87 -5.19 -8.91
CA PRO A 5 11.29 -4.97 -9.15
C PRO A 5 11.95 -4.36 -7.90
N GLY A 6 12.79 -5.14 -7.23
CA GLY A 6 13.52 -4.71 -6.03
C GLY A 6 13.12 -5.43 -4.72
N GLU A 7 12.05 -6.21 -4.71
CA GLU A 7 11.78 -7.09 -3.57
C GLU A 7 12.86 -8.20 -3.51
N PRO A 8 13.41 -8.48 -2.32
CA PRO A 8 14.21 -9.67 -2.13
C PRO A 8 13.33 -10.89 -2.44
N ASP A 9 13.91 -11.89 -3.08
CA ASP A 9 13.27 -13.17 -3.38
C ASP A 9 12.98 -13.88 -2.05
N MET A 10 11.89 -13.45 -1.38
CA MET A 10 11.44 -14.03 -0.12
C MET A 10 10.51 -15.19 -0.45
N ASP A 11 10.90 -16.37 -0.03
CA ASP A 11 10.05 -17.56 -0.07
C ASP A 11 8.97 -17.42 1.02
N TYR A 12 7.87 -16.75 0.68
CA TYR A 12 6.74 -16.54 1.58
C TYR A 12 6.15 -17.86 2.11
N ASP A 13 6.27 -18.93 1.34
CA ASP A 13 5.78 -20.26 1.75
C ASP A 13 6.58 -20.81 2.94
N VAL A 14 7.86 -20.44 3.07
CA VAL A 14 8.72 -20.85 4.19
C VAL A 14 8.43 -20.03 5.46
N LEU A 15 8.15 -18.73 5.34
CA LEU A 15 7.88 -17.86 6.50
C LEU A 15 6.55 -18.20 7.20
N VAL A 16 5.56 -18.67 6.45
CA VAL A 16 4.25 -19.10 7.01
C VAL A 16 4.35 -20.49 7.65
N ALA A 17 5.22 -21.37 7.13
CA ALA A 17 5.27 -22.77 7.56
C ALA A 17 5.90 -22.99 8.94
N ASP A 18 6.89 -22.20 9.34
CA ASP A 18 7.73 -22.57 10.50
C ASP A 18 7.27 -21.98 11.85
N GLY A 19 6.53 -20.88 11.87
CA GLY A 19 6.15 -20.23 13.14
C GLY A 19 4.69 -20.43 13.53
N GLU A 20 3.75 -20.25 12.61
CA GLU A 20 2.32 -20.26 12.91
C GLU A 20 1.65 -21.62 12.76
N ALA A 21 2.16 -22.48 11.87
CA ALA A 21 1.63 -23.82 11.67
C ALA A 21 1.76 -24.69 12.93
N ALA A 22 2.85 -24.53 13.67
CA ALA A 22 3.07 -25.28 14.92
C ALA A 22 2.18 -24.77 16.08
N ALA A 23 1.94 -23.45 16.17
CA ALA A 23 1.14 -22.84 17.23
C ALA A 23 -0.37 -23.05 17.03
N ASN A 24 -0.83 -23.19 15.78
CA ASN A 24 -2.23 -23.35 15.42
C ASN A 24 -2.60 -24.75 14.90
N ALA A 25 -1.67 -25.70 14.93
CA ALA A 25 -1.93 -27.07 14.47
C ALA A 25 -3.19 -27.63 15.14
N GLY A 26 -4.21 -27.91 14.34
CA GLY A 26 -5.49 -28.47 14.79
C GLY A 26 -6.55 -27.45 15.23
N LYS A 27 -6.28 -26.14 15.18
CA LYS A 27 -7.33 -25.13 15.41
C LYS A 27 -7.93 -24.71 14.05
N PRO A 28 -9.27 -24.67 13.93
CA PRO A 28 -9.89 -24.16 12.70
C PRO A 28 -9.63 -22.66 12.55
N ILE A 29 -9.39 -22.19 11.34
CA ILE A 29 -9.40 -20.77 11.01
C ILE A 29 -10.85 -20.31 11.00
N THR A 30 -11.17 -19.34 11.85
CA THR A 30 -12.52 -18.75 11.96
C THR A 30 -12.63 -17.40 11.29
N ASP A 31 -11.51 -16.69 11.16
CA ASP A 31 -11.47 -15.32 10.66
C ASP A 31 -10.23 -15.08 9.82
N VAL A 32 -10.37 -14.22 8.80
CA VAL A 32 -9.29 -13.73 7.94
C VAL A 32 -9.32 -12.21 7.92
N ILE A 33 -8.18 -11.59 8.13
CA ILE A 33 -7.99 -10.14 8.05
C ILE A 33 -7.20 -9.83 6.79
N PHE A 34 -7.75 -8.98 5.92
CA PHE A 34 -7.08 -8.53 4.68
C PHE A 34 -6.56 -7.11 4.83
N ASP A 35 -5.35 -6.87 4.35
CA ASP A 35 -4.92 -5.55 3.95
C ASP A 35 -5.61 -5.16 2.62
N PHE A 36 -5.64 -3.86 2.30
CA PHE A 36 -6.27 -3.36 1.08
C PHE A 36 -5.26 -3.10 -0.04
N GLY A 37 -4.18 -2.35 0.25
CA GLY A 37 -3.23 -1.91 -0.77
C GLY A 37 -2.49 -3.08 -1.42
N ASN A 38 -2.64 -3.25 -2.74
CA ASN A 38 -2.05 -4.32 -3.54
C ASN A 38 -2.41 -5.76 -3.10
N VAL A 39 -3.33 -5.90 -2.13
CA VAL A 39 -3.91 -7.17 -1.69
C VAL A 39 -5.32 -7.33 -2.26
N LEU A 40 -6.22 -6.41 -1.97
CA LEU A 40 -7.60 -6.42 -2.50
C LEU A 40 -7.80 -5.39 -3.62
N ILE A 41 -7.10 -4.26 -3.55
CA ILE A 41 -7.22 -3.12 -4.46
C ILE A 41 -5.81 -2.69 -4.89
N TYR A 42 -5.60 -2.52 -6.18
CA TYR A 42 -4.35 -1.97 -6.68
C TYR A 42 -4.17 -0.53 -6.23
N TRP A 43 -3.01 -0.24 -5.66
CA TRP A 43 -2.54 1.10 -5.36
C TRP A 43 -1.39 1.46 -6.31
N ASP A 44 -1.58 2.53 -7.07
CA ASP A 44 -0.61 3.05 -8.03
C ASP A 44 -0.52 4.58 -7.92
N PRO A 45 0.50 5.12 -7.25
CA PRO A 45 0.67 6.55 -7.10
C PRO A 45 0.91 7.27 -8.44
N VAL A 46 1.42 6.56 -9.46
CA VAL A 46 1.65 7.12 -10.80
C VAL A 46 0.33 7.59 -11.43
N ALA A 47 -0.74 6.82 -11.24
CA ALA A 47 -2.05 7.12 -11.82
C ALA A 47 -2.58 8.51 -11.40
N VAL A 48 -2.30 8.94 -10.17
CA VAL A 48 -2.68 10.28 -9.68
C VAL A 48 -1.88 11.39 -10.38
N LEU A 49 -0.63 11.12 -10.71
CA LEU A 49 0.33 12.15 -11.12
C LEU A 49 0.33 12.39 -12.64
N ILE A 50 0.05 11.35 -13.44
CA ILE A 50 0.05 11.41 -14.91
C ILE A 50 -0.77 12.58 -15.48
N PRO A 51 -1.97 12.92 -14.99
CA PRO A 51 -2.77 14.00 -15.59
C PRO A 51 -2.15 15.39 -15.44
N ARG A 52 -1.20 15.57 -14.53
CA ARG A 52 -0.70 16.90 -14.16
C ARG A 52 0.81 17.08 -14.35
N TYR A 53 1.60 16.02 -14.25
CA TYR A 53 3.05 16.13 -14.21
C TYR A 53 3.71 15.36 -15.35
N SER A 54 4.90 15.81 -15.77
CA SER A 54 5.71 15.11 -16.77
C SER A 54 6.26 13.81 -16.19
N GLN A 55 6.54 12.82 -17.05
CA GLN A 55 7.13 11.56 -16.63
C GLN A 55 8.41 11.77 -15.79
N LYS A 56 9.29 12.68 -16.22
CA LYS A 56 10.50 13.02 -15.44
C LYS A 56 10.17 13.48 -14.02
N THR A 57 9.15 14.33 -13.86
CA THR A 57 8.75 14.82 -12.53
C THR A 57 8.17 13.72 -11.68
N ILE A 58 7.42 12.80 -12.28
CA ILE A 58 6.86 11.62 -11.61
C ILE A 58 7.98 10.70 -11.14
N ASP A 59 8.93 10.39 -12.02
CA ASP A 59 10.08 9.54 -11.69
C ASP A 59 10.90 10.13 -10.54
N GLU A 60 11.18 11.45 -10.59
CA GLU A 60 11.87 12.16 -9.51
C GLU A 60 11.07 12.17 -8.19
N PHE A 61 9.73 12.30 -8.25
CA PHE A 61 8.88 12.30 -7.07
C PHE A 61 8.78 10.93 -6.43
N LEU A 62 8.77 9.86 -7.20
CA LEU A 62 8.75 8.49 -6.73
C LEU A 62 10.15 7.93 -6.41
N ASP A 63 11.20 8.69 -6.70
CA ASP A 63 12.55 8.38 -6.23
C ASP A 63 12.71 8.88 -4.79
N ASN A 64 12.83 7.94 -3.85
CA ASN A 64 12.87 8.24 -2.42
C ASN A 64 14.12 9.05 -2.03
N ASP A 65 15.24 8.87 -2.71
CA ASP A 65 16.47 9.65 -2.47
C ASP A 65 16.27 11.13 -2.85
N ILE A 66 15.44 11.40 -3.87
CA ILE A 66 15.16 12.76 -4.35
C ILE A 66 14.07 13.42 -3.51
N SER A 67 12.88 12.84 -3.45
CA SER A 67 11.71 13.46 -2.82
C SER A 67 11.47 13.00 -1.39
N GLY A 68 11.81 11.75 -1.06
CA GLY A 68 11.44 11.12 0.20
C GLY A 68 9.97 10.72 0.28
N PHE A 69 9.30 10.53 -0.86
CA PHE A 69 7.86 10.24 -0.90
C PHE A 69 7.48 9.00 -0.09
N TYR A 70 8.21 7.89 -0.25
CA TYR A 70 7.87 6.66 0.46
C TYR A 70 8.13 6.75 1.96
N ASP A 71 9.20 7.43 2.40
CA ASP A 71 9.45 7.67 3.82
C ASP A 71 8.31 8.49 4.46
N VAL A 72 7.82 9.50 3.73
CA VAL A 72 6.69 10.33 4.19
C VAL A 72 5.39 9.53 4.20
N ASN A 73 5.18 8.66 3.21
CA ASN A 73 4.03 7.77 3.18
C ASN A 73 4.03 6.82 4.39
N ASP A 74 5.17 6.21 4.72
CA ASP A 74 5.32 5.36 5.90
C ASP A 74 5.05 6.11 7.21
N LEU A 75 5.45 7.38 7.31
CA LEU A 75 5.13 8.22 8.46
C LEU A 75 3.63 8.49 8.59
N MET A 76 2.93 8.72 7.46
CA MET A 76 1.47 8.89 7.45
C MET A 76 0.77 7.58 7.84
N ASP A 77 1.23 6.44 7.36
CA ASP A 77 0.74 5.12 7.77
C ASP A 77 0.96 4.87 9.26
N GLY A 78 2.03 5.43 9.84
CA GLY A 78 2.31 5.43 11.28
C GLY A 78 1.49 6.45 12.09
N GLY A 79 0.60 7.23 11.45
CA GLY A 79 -0.31 8.17 12.12
C GLY A 79 0.11 9.64 12.08
N THR A 80 1.16 10.00 11.35
CA THR A 80 1.50 11.41 11.07
C THR A 80 0.37 12.03 10.24
N SER A 81 -0.13 13.19 10.64
CA SER A 81 -1.17 13.88 9.88
C SER A 81 -0.68 14.34 8.51
N THR A 82 -1.59 14.41 7.53
CA THR A 82 -1.27 14.88 6.17
C THR A 82 -0.71 16.29 6.16
N ASP A 83 -1.23 17.19 6.99
CA ASP A 83 -0.73 18.57 7.09
C ASP A 83 0.70 18.61 7.63
N GLU A 84 1.02 17.79 8.63
CA GLU A 84 2.37 17.67 9.17
C GLU A 84 3.32 17.03 8.16
N ALA A 85 2.90 16.01 7.46
CA ALA A 85 3.67 15.36 6.41
C ALA A 85 4.06 16.35 5.29
N ILE A 86 3.10 17.16 4.82
CA ILE A 86 3.33 18.21 3.81
C ILE A 86 4.29 19.28 4.36
N ALA A 87 4.11 19.72 5.60
CA ALA A 87 4.96 20.72 6.22
C ALA A 87 6.41 20.21 6.38
N ASN A 88 6.59 18.96 6.78
CA ASN A 88 7.89 18.32 6.90
C ASN A 88 8.58 18.19 5.54
N MET A 89 7.88 17.71 4.52
CA MET A 89 8.43 17.63 3.16
C MET A 89 8.82 19.00 2.63
N ARG A 90 8.01 20.05 2.89
CA ARG A 90 8.32 21.43 2.51
C ARG A 90 9.60 21.95 3.15
N ARG A 91 9.79 21.70 4.44
CA ARG A 91 10.99 22.09 5.18
C ARG A 91 12.24 21.35 4.70
N ASP A 92 12.13 20.05 4.45
CA ASP A 92 13.29 19.17 4.27
C ASP A 92 13.65 18.96 2.80
N LYS A 93 12.67 19.02 1.89
CA LYS A 93 12.84 18.75 0.45
C LYS A 93 12.41 19.91 -0.45
N GLY A 94 11.68 20.88 0.06
CA GLY A 94 11.27 22.11 -0.61
C GLY A 94 9.86 22.12 -1.16
N ASP A 95 9.43 23.31 -1.62
CA ASP A 95 8.04 23.57 -2.05
C ASP A 95 7.58 22.66 -3.19
N LYS A 96 8.44 22.42 -4.19
CA LYS A 96 8.11 21.58 -5.35
C LYS A 96 7.53 20.24 -4.92
N TRP A 97 8.20 19.54 -4.03
CA TRP A 97 7.82 18.19 -3.63
C TRP A 97 6.62 18.20 -2.68
N ALA A 98 6.56 19.18 -1.79
CA ALA A 98 5.41 19.36 -0.89
C ALA A 98 4.12 19.66 -1.65
N ASP A 99 4.18 20.46 -2.73
CA ASP A 99 3.01 20.76 -3.55
C ASP A 99 2.55 19.55 -4.38
N ILE A 100 3.49 18.68 -4.80
CA ILE A 100 3.15 17.42 -5.46
C ILE A 100 2.52 16.45 -4.44
N LEU A 101 3.06 16.36 -3.23
CA LEU A 101 2.49 15.55 -2.16
C LEU A 101 1.07 16.00 -1.80
N ASP A 102 0.85 17.31 -1.63
CA ASP A 102 -0.48 17.88 -1.37
C ASP A 102 -1.48 17.54 -2.48
N TYR A 103 -1.04 17.65 -3.74
CA TYR A 103 -1.86 17.24 -4.89
C TYR A 103 -2.17 15.75 -4.86
N TYR A 104 -1.17 14.91 -4.59
CA TYR A 104 -1.33 13.45 -4.48
C TYR A 104 -2.35 13.09 -3.39
N ILE A 105 -2.21 13.64 -2.19
CA ILE A 105 -3.11 13.39 -1.07
C ILE A 105 -4.55 13.79 -1.40
N LYS A 106 -4.76 14.97 -1.98
CA LYS A 106 -6.09 15.48 -2.37
C LYS A 106 -6.77 14.62 -3.44
N ASN A 107 -6.00 13.92 -4.25
CA ASN A 107 -6.50 13.07 -5.33
C ASN A 107 -6.20 11.59 -5.08
N PHE A 108 -5.92 11.19 -3.85
CA PHE A 108 -5.50 9.82 -3.47
C PHE A 108 -6.41 8.73 -4.05
N ARG A 109 -7.72 8.99 -4.15
CA ARG A 109 -8.69 8.05 -4.72
C ARG A 109 -8.30 7.57 -6.12
N ASP A 110 -7.65 8.40 -6.91
CA ASP A 110 -7.26 8.08 -8.28
C ASP A 110 -6.06 7.10 -8.32
N SER A 111 -5.36 6.89 -7.18
CA SER A 111 -4.34 5.85 -7.05
C SER A 111 -4.93 4.44 -6.92
N LEU A 112 -6.22 4.32 -6.60
CA LEU A 112 -6.90 3.04 -6.44
C LEU A 112 -7.43 2.58 -7.81
N THR A 113 -6.56 1.92 -8.58
CA THR A 113 -6.77 1.69 -10.01
C THR A 113 -7.62 0.47 -10.35
N GLY A 114 -7.97 -0.35 -9.38
CA GLY A 114 -8.85 -1.50 -9.61
C GLY A 114 -8.77 -2.56 -8.53
N ILE A 115 -9.60 -3.57 -8.67
CA ILE A 115 -9.64 -4.73 -7.76
C ILE A 115 -8.59 -5.75 -8.23
N VAL A 116 -7.82 -6.29 -7.29
CA VAL A 116 -6.86 -7.38 -7.58
C VAL A 116 -7.63 -8.59 -8.11
N PRO A 117 -7.20 -9.19 -9.24
CA PRO A 117 -7.87 -10.35 -9.81
C PRO A 117 -8.02 -11.50 -8.81
N GLY A 118 -9.23 -12.01 -8.68
CA GLY A 118 -9.56 -13.10 -7.74
C GLY A 118 -9.90 -12.63 -6.31
N ALA A 119 -9.55 -11.42 -5.90
CA ALA A 119 -9.80 -10.93 -4.54
C ALA A 119 -11.29 -11.01 -4.16
N ARG A 120 -12.18 -10.56 -5.04
CA ARG A 120 -13.62 -10.62 -4.79
C ARG A 120 -14.14 -12.06 -4.67
N VAL A 121 -13.63 -12.96 -5.50
CA VAL A 121 -14.01 -14.38 -5.48
C VAL A 121 -13.57 -14.99 -4.16
N LEU A 122 -12.30 -14.80 -3.77
CA LEU A 122 -11.75 -15.29 -2.51
C LEU A 122 -12.56 -14.79 -1.30
N VAL A 123 -12.87 -13.49 -1.23
CA VAL A 123 -13.67 -12.92 -0.14
C VAL A 123 -15.05 -13.55 -0.08
N ASN A 124 -15.71 -13.78 -1.23
CA ASN A 124 -17.02 -14.41 -1.28
C ASN A 124 -16.98 -15.88 -0.88
N ASP A 125 -15.97 -16.62 -1.31
CA ASP A 125 -15.79 -18.04 -0.97
C ASP A 125 -15.54 -18.23 0.53
N LEU A 126 -14.71 -17.37 1.16
CA LEU A 126 -14.50 -17.38 2.60
C LEU A 126 -15.78 -17.10 3.37
N LYS A 127 -16.58 -16.10 2.95
CA LYS A 127 -17.88 -15.81 3.57
C LYS A 127 -18.86 -16.98 3.40
N ALA A 128 -18.90 -17.59 2.22
CA ALA A 128 -19.75 -18.76 1.96
C ALA A 128 -19.35 -19.97 2.81
N ALA A 129 -18.06 -20.11 3.13
CA ALA A 129 -17.55 -21.12 4.03
C ALA A 129 -17.79 -20.81 5.54
N GLY A 130 -18.43 -19.69 5.85
CA GLY A 130 -18.72 -19.28 7.23
C GLY A 130 -17.52 -18.67 7.97
N ILE A 131 -16.48 -18.27 7.24
CA ILE A 131 -15.27 -17.63 7.80
C ILE A 131 -15.53 -16.12 7.91
N GLY A 132 -15.19 -15.55 9.06
CA GLY A 132 -15.22 -14.08 9.28
C GLY A 132 -14.21 -13.41 8.35
N VAL A 133 -14.63 -12.33 7.68
CA VAL A 133 -13.74 -11.57 6.78
C VAL A 133 -13.72 -10.11 7.23
N TRP A 134 -12.52 -9.63 7.51
CA TRP A 134 -12.26 -8.30 8.04
C TRP A 134 -11.27 -7.57 7.14
N GLY A 135 -11.32 -6.26 7.15
CA GLY A 135 -10.33 -5.41 6.50
C GLY A 135 -9.52 -4.64 7.55
N LEU A 136 -8.22 -4.52 7.32
CA LEU A 136 -7.34 -3.64 8.07
C LEU A 136 -6.61 -2.74 7.08
N SER A 137 -6.67 -1.44 7.29
CA SER A 137 -6.04 -0.45 6.41
C SER A 137 -5.52 0.72 7.23
N ASN A 138 -4.42 1.30 6.77
CA ASN A 138 -3.85 2.54 7.29
C ASN A 138 -4.50 3.77 6.63
N TRP A 139 -5.40 3.57 5.67
CA TRP A 139 -6.07 4.62 4.89
C TRP A 139 -7.40 5.04 5.50
#